data_078c964b4035429dad381386765e70a8
#
_entry.id   078c964b4035429dad381386765e70a8
#
_cell.length_a   1.000
_cell.length_b   1.000
_cell.length_c   1.000
_cell.angle_alpha   90.00
_cell.angle_beta   90.00
_cell.angle_gamma   90.00
#
_symmetry.space_group_name_H-M   'P 1'
#
loop_
_entity.id
_entity.type
_entity.pdbx_description
1 polymer ?
#
loop_
_entity_poly.entity_id
_entity_poly.type
_entity_poly.pdbx_seq_one_letter_code
_entity_poly.pdbx_strand_id
1 'polypeptide(L)'
;EPYVTYPVKSATVYDLDQVRTMESGPVWYETESLGVGSLQISNGCPCFCSFCAESWERKPYRERSLSMLAKGLRSAKAQQGLDTVSLFSFNFNTHTDLYPMILSFYREIANVSLKSQRFDLLSTDRFLVEVQQVIGKTTVSCGMEGISERLRRSLHKNLNEEQIYKACEFLFERGIRELKIFLICTGLEQSEDFGEFGNFVKRLGDLKCMADSNVRIIFSLTPLYYPPHTPLQFHECLTALEDKKKIGREVERICKFHDMEFRESASYEEIWLTQLLAMGDRRLTPALIRSSLTDGFVYYNTVPKQILRNWRTYFMELGLSEGNYLRAKGKDDIFPWDDIDLGISKKFLWEEYGRSIHFTEREYCLGR
;
A
#
# COMPACT_ATOMS: atom_id res chain seq x y z
N GLU A 1 -3.47 16.99 29.51
CA GLU A 1 -4.13 16.30 30.62
C GLU A 1 -3.12 16.00 31.71
N PRO A 2 -3.45 16.23 33.00
CA PRO A 2 -2.47 16.18 34.10
C PRO A 2 -1.98 14.77 34.45
N TYR A 3 -2.49 13.73 33.82
CA TYR A 3 -2.16 12.32 34.11
C TYR A 3 -1.50 11.58 32.93
N VAL A 4 -1.20 12.26 31.83
CA VAL A 4 -0.54 11.66 30.67
C VAL A 4 0.96 11.94 30.71
N THR A 5 1.76 10.88 30.75
CA THR A 5 3.22 10.99 30.62
C THR A 5 3.59 10.98 29.14
N TYR A 6 4.29 12.00 28.67
CA TYR A 6 4.78 12.07 27.29
C TYR A 6 6.24 11.61 27.20
N PRO A 7 6.64 10.97 26.09
CA PRO A 7 5.78 10.51 24.98
C PRO A 7 4.87 9.32 25.39
N VAL A 8 3.70 9.25 24.76
CA VAL A 8 2.79 8.11 24.91
C VAL A 8 3.36 6.92 24.16
N LYS A 9 3.71 5.85 24.86
CA LYS A 9 4.24 4.63 24.24
C LYS A 9 3.13 3.80 23.62
N SER A 10 3.31 3.41 22.37
CA SER A 10 2.43 2.47 21.70
C SER A 10 2.51 1.10 22.37
N ALA A 11 1.36 0.53 22.70
CA ALA A 11 1.28 -0.83 23.20
C ALA A 11 1.48 -1.82 22.05
N THR A 12 2.41 -2.77 22.23
CA THR A 12 2.69 -3.81 21.24
C THR A 12 2.39 -5.18 21.80
N VAL A 13 1.49 -5.90 21.13
CA VAL A 13 1.27 -7.33 21.40
C VAL A 13 2.27 -8.12 20.56
N TYR A 14 3.22 -8.79 21.18
CA TYR A 14 4.27 -9.54 20.49
C TYR A 14 3.78 -10.90 19.96
N ASP A 15 2.92 -11.56 20.70
CA ASP A 15 2.32 -12.84 20.32
C ASP A 15 0.86 -12.61 19.89
N LEU A 16 0.60 -12.68 18.58
CA LEU A 16 -0.74 -12.45 18.03
C LEU A 16 -1.73 -13.56 18.41
N ASP A 17 -1.27 -14.73 18.81
CA ASP A 17 -2.14 -15.84 19.23
C ASP A 17 -2.82 -15.58 20.57
N GLN A 18 -2.28 -14.66 21.37
CA GLN A 18 -2.91 -14.20 22.62
C GLN A 18 -4.08 -13.23 22.39
N VAL A 19 -4.21 -12.69 21.18
CA VAL A 19 -5.29 -11.77 20.84
C VAL A 19 -6.38 -12.54 20.10
N ARG A 20 -7.62 -12.42 20.57
CA ARG A 20 -8.77 -13.01 19.87
C ARG A 20 -8.86 -12.50 18.44
N THR A 21 -9.08 -13.40 17.50
CA THR A 21 -9.51 -13.04 16.15
C THR A 21 -10.96 -12.58 16.19
N MET A 22 -11.39 -11.81 15.20
CA MET A 22 -12.81 -11.50 15.01
C MET A 22 -13.51 -12.77 14.49
N GLU A 23 -13.79 -13.71 15.40
CA GLU A 23 -14.44 -14.98 15.10
C GLU A 23 -15.96 -14.81 14.97
N SER A 24 -16.47 -13.74 15.55
CA SER A 24 -17.89 -13.37 15.50
C SER A 24 -18.02 -11.85 15.38
N GLY A 25 -19.04 -11.40 14.71
CA GLY A 25 -19.33 -10.00 14.51
C GLY A 25 -20.57 -9.80 13.67
N PRO A 26 -21.01 -8.57 13.45
CA PRO A 26 -22.13 -8.31 12.57
C PRO A 26 -21.82 -8.84 11.17
N VAL A 27 -22.77 -9.56 10.60
CA VAL A 27 -22.71 -9.97 9.19
C VAL A 27 -22.95 -8.73 8.35
N TRP A 28 -22.13 -8.53 7.32
CA TRP A 28 -22.34 -7.47 6.34
C TRP A 28 -23.71 -7.64 5.69
N TYR A 29 -24.50 -6.59 5.65
CA TYR A 29 -25.82 -6.59 5.01
C TYR A 29 -25.74 -6.27 3.51
N GLU A 30 -24.60 -5.76 3.03
CA GLU A 30 -24.36 -5.49 1.62
C GLU A 30 -24.25 -6.82 0.86
N THR A 31 -25.08 -6.97 -0.15
CA THR A 31 -25.20 -8.22 -0.92
C THR A 31 -23.88 -8.70 -1.55
N GLU A 32 -23.03 -7.76 -1.95
CA GLU A 32 -21.70 -8.06 -2.54
C GLU A 32 -20.70 -8.61 -1.53
N SER A 33 -20.93 -8.42 -0.22
CA SER A 33 -20.05 -8.85 0.87
C SER A 33 -20.62 -10.01 1.69
N LEU A 34 -21.82 -10.49 1.34
CA LEU A 34 -22.42 -11.64 2.03
C LEU A 34 -21.56 -12.88 1.86
N GLY A 35 -21.34 -13.61 2.94
CA GLY A 35 -20.53 -14.82 2.95
C GLY A 35 -19.01 -14.58 2.91
N VAL A 36 -18.56 -13.32 2.84
CA VAL A 36 -17.12 -12.98 2.82
C VAL A 36 -16.65 -12.59 4.21
N GLY A 37 -15.71 -13.34 4.75
CA GLY A 37 -15.02 -13.01 6.01
C GLY A 37 -13.58 -12.58 5.79
N SER A 38 -13.03 -11.83 6.73
CA SER A 38 -11.63 -11.43 6.73
C SER A 38 -10.91 -12.04 7.92
N LEU A 39 -9.80 -12.74 7.66
CA LEU A 39 -8.98 -13.35 8.70
C LEU A 39 -7.60 -12.71 8.71
N GLN A 40 -7.24 -12.04 9.81
CA GLN A 40 -5.92 -11.44 9.98
C GLN A 40 -4.88 -12.53 10.21
N ILE A 41 -3.99 -12.72 9.23
CA ILE A 41 -2.92 -13.73 9.28
C ILE A 41 -1.62 -13.17 9.87
N SER A 42 -1.39 -11.86 9.73
CA SER A 42 -0.19 -11.19 10.25
C SER A 42 -0.49 -9.73 10.59
N ASN A 43 0.42 -9.08 11.31
CA ASN A 43 0.38 -7.66 11.62
C ASN A 43 1.73 -7.02 11.29
N GLY A 44 1.69 -5.85 10.64
CA GLY A 44 2.88 -5.16 10.13
C GLY A 44 3.40 -5.77 8.83
N CYS A 45 4.59 -5.32 8.43
CA CYS A 45 5.30 -5.79 7.25
C CYS A 45 6.78 -6.00 7.61
N PRO A 46 7.46 -7.05 7.13
CA PRO A 46 8.89 -7.23 7.38
C PRO A 46 9.77 -6.21 6.65
N CYS A 47 9.23 -5.56 5.61
CA CYS A 47 9.95 -4.58 4.79
C CYS A 47 10.00 -3.18 5.43
N PHE A 48 10.80 -2.28 4.80
CA PHE A 48 11.04 -0.91 5.24
C PHE A 48 10.85 0.09 4.10
N CYS A 49 9.81 -0.10 3.27
CA CYS A 49 9.50 0.84 2.20
C CYS A 49 9.30 2.25 2.75
N SER A 50 10.02 3.25 2.21
CA SER A 50 10.10 4.60 2.77
C SER A 50 8.75 5.34 2.81
N PHE A 51 7.82 4.96 1.95
CA PHE A 51 6.49 5.56 1.79
C PHE A 51 5.39 4.89 2.62
N CYS A 52 5.63 3.72 3.19
CA CYS A 52 4.56 2.87 3.69
C CYS A 52 4.43 2.96 5.22
N ALA A 53 3.37 3.61 5.73
CA ALA A 53 3.11 3.71 7.17
C ALA A 53 3.13 2.35 7.87
N GLU A 54 2.53 1.33 7.27
CA GLU A 54 2.46 -0.03 7.82
C GLU A 54 3.83 -0.69 8.01
N SER A 55 4.81 -0.30 7.19
CA SER A 55 6.18 -0.77 7.31
C SER A 55 6.90 -0.19 8.53
N TRP A 56 6.41 0.89 9.11
CA TRP A 56 7.05 1.61 10.22
C TRP A 56 6.20 1.57 11.49
N GLU A 57 4.92 1.91 11.42
CA GLU A 57 4.03 2.02 12.59
C GLU A 57 3.69 0.66 13.22
N ARG A 58 3.74 -0.42 12.43
CA ARG A 58 3.32 -1.77 12.86
C ARG A 58 4.48 -2.72 13.14
N LYS A 59 5.67 -2.19 13.44
CA LYS A 59 6.82 -3.02 13.86
C LYS A 59 6.64 -3.53 15.29
N PRO A 60 7.20 -4.74 15.60
CA PRO A 60 7.77 -5.72 14.68
C PRO A 60 6.71 -6.43 13.82
N TYR A 61 7.12 -7.03 12.70
CA TYR A 61 6.27 -7.95 11.94
C TYR A 61 5.95 -9.20 12.76
N ARG A 62 4.70 -9.61 12.80
CA ARG A 62 4.23 -10.75 13.60
C ARG A 62 3.20 -11.55 12.81
N GLU A 63 3.22 -12.87 13.01
CA GLU A 63 2.30 -13.81 12.37
C GLU A 63 1.42 -14.51 13.39
N ARG A 64 0.25 -14.96 12.97
CA ARG A 64 -0.54 -15.91 13.73
C ARG A 64 -0.14 -17.33 13.37
N SER A 65 -0.14 -18.23 14.35
CA SER A 65 0.11 -19.64 14.08
C SER A 65 -0.99 -20.27 13.23
N LEU A 66 -0.60 -21.28 12.45
CA LEU A 66 -1.54 -22.05 11.63
C LEU A 66 -2.69 -22.64 12.46
N SER A 67 -2.42 -23.08 13.68
CA SER A 67 -3.43 -23.64 14.59
C SER A 67 -4.51 -22.63 14.96
N MET A 68 -4.11 -21.39 15.29
CA MET A 68 -5.04 -20.31 15.62
C MET A 68 -5.81 -19.84 14.38
N LEU A 69 -5.15 -19.78 13.23
CA LEU A 69 -5.80 -19.44 11.96
C LEU A 69 -6.86 -20.47 11.58
N ALA A 70 -6.55 -21.77 11.67
CA ALA A 70 -7.50 -22.83 11.39
C ALA A 70 -8.70 -22.84 12.38
N LYS A 71 -8.44 -22.58 13.66
CA LYS A 71 -9.49 -22.42 14.67
C LYS A 71 -10.40 -21.23 14.36
N GLY A 72 -9.80 -20.06 14.07
CA GLY A 72 -10.52 -18.83 13.75
C GLY A 72 -11.38 -18.98 12.50
N LEU A 73 -10.87 -19.62 11.45
CA LEU A 73 -11.62 -19.90 10.22
C LEU A 73 -12.86 -20.76 10.48
N ARG A 74 -12.70 -21.89 11.22
CA ARG A 74 -13.84 -22.77 11.54
C ARG A 74 -14.88 -22.05 12.37
N SER A 75 -14.46 -21.26 13.35
CA SER A 75 -15.36 -20.48 14.20
C SER A 75 -16.12 -19.44 13.37
N ALA A 76 -15.43 -18.67 12.53
CA ALA A 76 -16.05 -17.67 11.67
C ALA A 76 -17.02 -18.29 10.66
N LYS A 77 -16.65 -19.42 10.03
CA LYS A 77 -17.53 -20.19 9.14
C LYS A 77 -18.82 -20.62 9.85
N ALA A 78 -18.69 -21.18 11.05
CA ALA A 78 -19.87 -21.65 11.80
C ALA A 78 -20.79 -20.53 12.27
N GLN A 79 -20.23 -19.37 12.65
CA GLN A 79 -20.99 -18.28 13.23
C GLN A 79 -21.52 -17.29 12.19
N GLN A 80 -20.79 -17.09 11.07
CA GLN A 80 -21.11 -16.10 10.06
C GLN A 80 -21.57 -16.71 8.74
N GLY A 81 -21.54 -18.04 8.59
CA GLY A 81 -21.93 -18.71 7.36
C GLY A 81 -21.03 -18.40 6.16
N LEU A 82 -19.72 -18.24 6.40
CA LEU A 82 -18.77 -17.84 5.35
C LEU A 82 -18.60 -18.93 4.29
N ASP A 83 -18.58 -18.52 3.03
CA ASP A 83 -18.17 -19.32 1.87
C ASP A 83 -16.83 -18.85 1.28
N THR A 84 -16.40 -17.63 1.62
CA THR A 84 -15.17 -17.00 1.18
C THR A 84 -14.39 -16.43 2.37
N VAL A 85 -13.10 -16.72 2.44
CA VAL A 85 -12.17 -16.08 3.39
C VAL A 85 -11.16 -15.21 2.66
N SER A 86 -11.05 -13.96 3.09
CA SER A 86 -10.02 -13.01 2.63
C SER A 86 -8.87 -13.00 3.62
N LEU A 87 -7.66 -13.28 3.15
CA LEU A 87 -6.46 -13.18 3.99
C LEU A 87 -6.11 -11.72 4.22
N PHE A 88 -6.23 -11.26 5.45
CA PHE A 88 -5.89 -9.89 5.83
C PHE A 88 -4.43 -9.82 6.27
N SER A 89 -3.61 -9.27 5.39
CA SER A 89 -2.22 -8.91 5.64
C SER A 89 -1.76 -7.90 4.57
N PHE A 90 -0.61 -7.25 4.78
CA PHE A 90 -0.04 -6.35 3.76
C PHE A 90 0.62 -7.12 2.62
N ASN A 91 1.23 -8.27 2.94
CA ASN A 91 1.78 -9.20 1.95
C ASN A 91 1.56 -10.63 2.45
N PHE A 92 0.54 -11.31 1.96
CA PHE A 92 0.23 -12.65 2.44
C PHE A 92 1.36 -13.65 2.15
N ASN A 93 2.12 -13.47 1.06
CA ASN A 93 3.20 -14.36 0.65
C ASN A 93 4.50 -14.18 1.45
N THR A 94 4.48 -13.37 2.51
CA THR A 94 5.58 -13.32 3.51
C THR A 94 5.36 -14.25 4.70
N HIS A 95 4.17 -14.83 4.84
CA HIS A 95 3.82 -15.69 5.98
C HIS A 95 4.63 -16.99 5.98
N THR A 96 5.18 -17.37 7.15
CA THR A 96 6.04 -18.55 7.30
C THR A 96 5.30 -19.84 6.92
N ASP A 97 4.05 -20.01 7.37
CA ASP A 97 3.22 -21.18 7.09
C ASP A 97 2.32 -21.00 5.86
N LEU A 98 2.82 -20.30 4.80
CA LEU A 98 2.02 -19.92 3.63
C LEU A 98 1.25 -21.08 3.00
N TYR A 99 1.93 -22.16 2.64
CA TYR A 99 1.32 -23.30 1.96
C TYR A 99 0.39 -24.13 2.83
N PRO A 100 0.82 -24.54 4.05
CA PRO A 100 -0.07 -25.24 4.97
C PRO A 100 -1.35 -24.43 5.25
N MET A 101 -1.24 -23.11 5.36
CA MET A 101 -2.37 -22.19 5.59
C MET A 101 -3.34 -22.20 4.42
N ILE A 102 -2.85 -21.93 3.19
CA ILE A 102 -3.72 -21.87 1.99
C ILE A 102 -4.41 -23.22 1.77
N LEU A 103 -3.68 -24.32 1.88
CA LEU A 103 -4.23 -25.67 1.66
C LEU A 103 -5.23 -26.06 2.76
N SER A 104 -4.96 -25.71 4.00
CA SER A 104 -5.90 -25.91 5.11
C SER A 104 -7.19 -25.13 4.89
N PHE A 105 -7.09 -23.88 4.48
CA PHE A 105 -8.26 -23.04 4.23
C PHE A 105 -9.06 -23.52 3.03
N TYR A 106 -8.41 -23.90 1.96
CA TYR A 106 -9.07 -24.43 0.76
C TYR A 106 -9.87 -25.72 1.03
N ARG A 107 -9.45 -26.52 2.01
CA ARG A 107 -10.20 -27.72 2.45
C ARG A 107 -11.44 -27.38 3.27
N GLU A 108 -11.41 -26.26 4.00
CA GLU A 108 -12.46 -25.89 4.96
C GLU A 108 -13.53 -24.97 4.34
N ILE A 109 -13.17 -24.19 3.32
CA ILE A 109 -14.02 -23.14 2.76
C ILE A 109 -13.96 -23.14 1.24
N ALA A 110 -15.05 -22.71 0.58
CA ALA A 110 -15.16 -22.76 -0.88
C ALA A 110 -14.13 -21.86 -1.60
N ASN A 111 -13.89 -20.66 -1.08
CA ASN A 111 -13.04 -19.69 -1.74
C ASN A 111 -12.04 -19.06 -0.78
N VAL A 112 -10.77 -18.99 -1.20
CA VAL A 112 -9.70 -18.25 -0.50
C VAL A 112 -9.29 -17.05 -1.34
N SER A 113 -9.56 -15.85 -0.82
CA SER A 113 -9.18 -14.60 -1.49
C SER A 113 -7.80 -14.15 -1.04
N LEU A 114 -6.85 -14.18 -1.97
CA LEU A 114 -5.49 -13.70 -1.76
C LEU A 114 -5.40 -12.24 -2.18
N LYS A 115 -4.74 -11.42 -1.36
CA LYS A 115 -4.51 -9.99 -1.60
C LYS A 115 -3.25 -9.78 -2.46
N SER A 116 -2.72 -8.55 -2.42
CA SER A 116 -1.47 -8.20 -3.11
C SER A 116 -0.29 -9.02 -2.58
N GLN A 117 0.65 -9.29 -3.46
CA GLN A 117 1.84 -10.08 -3.19
C GLN A 117 3.09 -9.40 -3.74
N ARG A 118 4.25 -9.91 -3.38
CA ARG A 118 5.54 -9.33 -3.76
C ARG A 118 6.12 -10.06 -4.96
N PHE A 119 6.63 -9.30 -5.93
CA PHE A 119 7.32 -9.83 -7.11
C PHE A 119 8.62 -10.58 -6.76
N ASP A 120 9.41 -10.05 -5.84
CA ASP A 120 10.68 -10.67 -5.42
C ASP A 120 10.46 -12.09 -4.87
N LEU A 121 9.41 -12.30 -4.07
CA LEU A 121 9.06 -13.63 -3.57
C LEU A 121 8.51 -14.53 -4.68
N LEU A 122 7.63 -14.01 -5.53
CA LEU A 122 7.12 -14.75 -6.69
C LEU A 122 8.22 -15.19 -7.64
N SER A 123 9.25 -14.36 -7.83
CA SER A 123 10.38 -14.67 -8.73
C SER A 123 11.20 -15.89 -8.30
N THR A 124 11.13 -16.25 -7.03
CA THR A 124 11.86 -17.38 -6.44
C THR A 124 10.96 -18.58 -6.12
N ASP A 125 9.65 -18.39 -6.22
CA ASP A 125 8.66 -19.37 -5.75
C ASP A 125 7.60 -19.68 -6.82
N ARG A 126 7.99 -20.48 -7.81
CA ARG A 126 7.08 -20.95 -8.86
C ARG A 126 5.92 -21.78 -8.32
N PHE A 127 6.14 -22.51 -7.22
CA PHE A 127 5.11 -23.36 -6.63
C PHE A 127 3.94 -22.53 -6.08
N LEU A 128 4.18 -21.31 -5.62
CA LEU A 128 3.10 -20.43 -5.21
C LEU A 128 2.11 -20.13 -6.33
N VAL A 129 2.59 -19.96 -7.56
CA VAL A 129 1.72 -19.75 -8.73
C VAL A 129 0.87 -21.00 -9.00
N GLU A 130 1.43 -22.19 -8.86
CA GLU A 130 0.70 -23.46 -9.01
C GLU A 130 -0.39 -23.63 -7.95
N VAL A 131 -0.07 -23.34 -6.70
CA VAL A 131 -1.06 -23.37 -5.61
C VAL A 131 -2.19 -22.37 -5.84
N GLN A 132 -1.88 -21.18 -6.34
CA GLN A 132 -2.91 -20.19 -6.69
C GLN A 132 -3.85 -20.69 -7.78
N GLN A 133 -3.35 -21.39 -8.78
CA GLN A 133 -4.21 -22.03 -9.79
C GLN A 133 -5.14 -23.09 -9.21
N VAL A 134 -4.62 -23.95 -8.32
CA VAL A 134 -5.42 -24.99 -7.66
C VAL A 134 -6.61 -24.40 -6.91
N ILE A 135 -6.44 -23.26 -6.27
CA ILE A 135 -7.52 -22.55 -5.57
C ILE A 135 -8.35 -21.63 -6.47
N GLY A 136 -8.17 -21.73 -7.81
CA GLY A 136 -8.94 -20.96 -8.79
C GLY A 136 -8.53 -19.48 -8.90
N LYS A 137 -7.37 -19.06 -8.37
CA LYS A 137 -6.89 -17.69 -8.45
C LYS A 137 -6.34 -17.39 -9.83
N THR A 138 -7.04 -16.54 -10.58
CA THR A 138 -6.68 -16.15 -11.95
C THR A 138 -6.24 -14.69 -12.08
N THR A 139 -6.33 -13.93 -10.99
CA THR A 139 -5.94 -12.52 -10.95
C THR A 139 -4.85 -12.31 -9.92
N VAL A 140 -3.78 -11.62 -10.28
CA VAL A 140 -2.63 -11.34 -9.42
C VAL A 140 -2.41 -9.84 -9.36
N SER A 141 -2.09 -9.33 -8.19
CA SER A 141 -1.70 -7.92 -8.01
C SER A 141 -0.40 -7.82 -7.24
N CYS A 142 0.52 -7.01 -7.76
CA CYS A 142 1.85 -6.82 -7.19
C CYS A 142 2.26 -5.35 -7.23
N GLY A 143 3.03 -4.91 -6.25
CA GLY A 143 3.62 -3.58 -6.24
C GLY A 143 5.01 -3.58 -6.90
N MET A 144 5.16 -2.85 -7.99
CA MET A 144 6.44 -2.43 -8.55
C MET A 144 6.91 -1.13 -7.93
N GLU A 145 5.97 -0.24 -7.68
CA GLU A 145 6.05 1.09 -7.07
C GLU A 145 6.75 2.11 -7.99
N GLY A 146 8.09 2.16 -8.02
CA GLY A 146 8.82 3.06 -8.91
C GLY A 146 8.89 2.56 -10.35
N ILE A 147 8.68 3.45 -11.33
CA ILE A 147 8.75 3.12 -12.77
C ILE A 147 10.19 2.80 -13.23
N SER A 148 11.21 3.19 -12.47
CA SER A 148 12.61 2.88 -12.72
C SER A 148 13.27 2.29 -11.48
N GLU A 149 14.42 1.66 -11.65
CA GLU A 149 15.20 1.11 -10.52
C GLU A 149 15.64 2.22 -9.56
N ARG A 150 16.04 3.38 -10.09
CA ARG A 150 16.37 4.55 -9.29
C ARG A 150 15.23 4.96 -8.37
N LEU A 151 14.01 5.02 -8.88
CA LEU A 151 12.83 5.37 -8.09
C LEU A 151 12.44 4.27 -7.10
N ARG A 152 12.60 3.00 -7.47
CA ARG A 152 12.39 1.89 -6.53
C ARG A 152 13.36 1.95 -5.34
N ARG A 153 14.63 2.32 -5.58
CA ARG A 153 15.61 2.55 -4.50
C ARG A 153 15.21 3.72 -3.60
N SER A 154 14.73 4.84 -4.17
CA SER A 154 14.20 5.96 -3.38
C SER A 154 13.04 5.53 -2.48
N LEU A 155 12.19 4.64 -2.96
CA LEU A 155 11.06 4.08 -2.22
C LEU A 155 11.47 2.93 -1.27
N HIS A 156 12.74 2.57 -1.18
CA HIS A 156 13.26 1.42 -0.43
C HIS A 156 12.51 0.13 -0.77
N LYS A 157 12.20 -0.06 -2.07
CA LYS A 157 11.42 -1.22 -2.52
C LYS A 157 12.23 -2.49 -2.65
N ASN A 158 13.55 -2.39 -2.83
CA ASN A 158 14.49 -3.50 -2.98
C ASN A 158 13.98 -4.56 -3.98
N LEU A 159 13.72 -4.10 -5.20
CA LEU A 159 13.17 -4.90 -6.30
C LEU A 159 13.83 -4.50 -7.61
N ASN A 160 14.50 -5.44 -8.27
CA ASN A 160 15.08 -5.24 -9.59
C ASN A 160 14.15 -5.75 -10.72
N GLU A 161 14.43 -5.34 -11.95
CA GLU A 161 13.59 -5.70 -13.10
C GLU A 161 13.59 -7.21 -13.40
N GLU A 162 14.71 -7.88 -13.25
CA GLU A 162 14.80 -9.31 -13.54
C GLU A 162 13.92 -10.15 -12.60
N GLN A 163 13.77 -9.73 -11.35
CA GLN A 163 12.81 -10.36 -10.43
C GLN A 163 11.38 -10.17 -10.92
N ILE A 164 11.05 -8.99 -11.47
CA ILE A 164 9.70 -8.73 -12.00
C ILE A 164 9.45 -9.59 -13.23
N TYR A 165 10.39 -9.61 -14.19
CA TYR A 165 10.24 -10.41 -15.41
C TYR A 165 10.10 -11.90 -15.11
N LYS A 166 10.94 -12.45 -14.22
CA LYS A 166 10.89 -13.85 -13.84
C LYS A 166 9.57 -14.21 -13.17
N ALA A 167 9.02 -13.36 -12.31
CA ALA A 167 7.71 -13.55 -11.73
C ALA A 167 6.61 -13.51 -12.81
N CYS A 168 6.68 -12.57 -13.76
CA CYS A 168 5.74 -12.46 -14.86
C CYS A 168 5.80 -13.67 -15.79
N GLU A 169 6.99 -14.19 -16.08
CA GLU A 169 7.19 -15.42 -16.86
C GLU A 169 6.42 -16.59 -16.23
N PHE A 170 6.60 -16.82 -14.92
CA PHE A 170 5.86 -17.87 -14.20
C PHE A 170 4.34 -17.67 -14.27
N LEU A 171 3.89 -16.43 -14.13
CA LEU A 171 2.48 -16.08 -14.15
C LEU A 171 1.87 -16.30 -15.55
N PHE A 172 2.58 -15.89 -16.61
CA PHE A 172 2.10 -16.00 -18.00
C PHE A 172 2.08 -17.45 -18.48
N GLU A 173 3.11 -18.23 -18.19
CA GLU A 173 3.15 -19.67 -18.50
C GLU A 173 2.00 -20.44 -17.84
N ARG A 174 1.50 -19.97 -16.71
CA ARG A 174 0.39 -20.59 -15.99
C ARG A 174 -0.98 -20.01 -16.36
N GLY A 175 -1.04 -19.10 -17.32
CA GLY A 175 -2.28 -18.61 -17.90
C GLY A 175 -3.16 -17.82 -16.94
N ILE A 176 -2.57 -16.97 -16.10
CA ILE A 176 -3.38 -16.00 -15.33
C ILE A 176 -4.17 -15.09 -16.28
N ARG A 177 -5.33 -14.63 -15.85
CA ARG A 177 -6.20 -13.77 -16.67
C ARG A 177 -5.85 -12.28 -16.52
N GLU A 178 -5.44 -11.88 -15.33
CA GLU A 178 -5.15 -10.47 -15.04
C GLU A 178 -3.94 -10.33 -14.13
N LEU A 179 -3.04 -9.44 -14.51
CA LEU A 179 -1.94 -8.94 -13.69
C LEU A 179 -2.11 -7.44 -13.46
N LYS A 180 -2.33 -7.03 -12.21
CA LYS A 180 -2.37 -5.63 -11.82
C LYS A 180 -1.04 -5.24 -11.16
N ILE A 181 -0.36 -4.26 -11.75
CA ILE A 181 0.93 -3.74 -11.27
C ILE A 181 0.69 -2.36 -10.67
N PHE A 182 0.95 -2.23 -9.37
CA PHE A 182 0.84 -0.94 -8.69
C PHE A 182 2.09 -0.11 -8.89
N LEU A 183 1.87 1.15 -9.24
CA LEU A 183 2.87 2.18 -9.42
C LEU A 183 2.59 3.37 -8.49
N ILE A 184 3.65 4.03 -8.07
CA ILE A 184 3.60 5.26 -7.30
C ILE A 184 4.22 6.38 -8.15
N CYS A 185 3.46 7.44 -8.37
CA CYS A 185 3.97 8.68 -8.94
C CYS A 185 4.65 9.48 -7.82
N THR A 186 5.97 9.54 -7.84
CA THR A 186 6.76 10.15 -6.77
C THR A 186 6.87 11.68 -6.90
N GLY A 187 6.83 12.20 -8.13
CA GLY A 187 7.16 13.58 -8.46
C GLY A 187 8.66 13.79 -8.72
N LEU A 188 9.46 12.72 -8.68
CA LEU A 188 10.90 12.74 -8.91
C LEU A 188 11.30 12.13 -10.26
N GLU A 189 10.31 11.75 -11.07
CA GLU A 189 10.48 11.12 -12.38
C GLU A 189 11.18 12.07 -13.37
N GLN A 190 12.17 11.53 -14.07
CA GLN A 190 12.97 12.20 -15.10
C GLN A 190 12.79 11.50 -16.46
N SER A 191 13.29 12.10 -17.54
CA SER A 191 13.19 11.54 -18.90
C SER A 191 13.76 10.12 -19.00
N GLU A 192 14.86 9.86 -18.29
CA GLU A 192 15.53 8.56 -18.25
C GLU A 192 14.65 7.48 -17.63
N ASP A 193 13.89 7.83 -16.56
CA ASP A 193 12.96 6.91 -15.89
C ASP A 193 11.82 6.49 -16.82
N PHE A 194 11.30 7.41 -17.63
CA PHE A 194 10.28 7.08 -18.65
C PHE A 194 10.86 6.22 -19.77
N GLY A 195 12.14 6.44 -20.14
CA GLY A 195 12.84 5.59 -21.10
C GLY A 195 13.00 4.15 -20.58
N GLU A 196 13.42 4.00 -19.34
CA GLU A 196 13.53 2.69 -18.65
C GLU A 196 12.15 2.01 -18.59
N PHE A 197 11.12 2.74 -18.17
CA PHE A 197 9.75 2.23 -18.11
C PHE A 197 9.21 1.80 -19.47
N GLY A 198 9.47 2.57 -20.53
CA GLY A 198 9.07 2.21 -21.89
C GLY A 198 9.71 0.88 -22.35
N ASN A 199 11.00 0.70 -22.08
CA ASN A 199 11.71 -0.55 -22.35
C ASN A 199 11.15 -1.72 -21.52
N PHE A 200 10.84 -1.46 -20.24
CA PHE A 200 10.23 -2.43 -19.36
C PHE A 200 8.87 -2.90 -19.89
N VAL A 201 7.97 -1.98 -20.23
CA VAL A 201 6.62 -2.30 -20.73
C VAL A 201 6.69 -3.06 -22.06
N LYS A 202 7.61 -2.66 -22.96
CA LYS A 202 7.86 -3.37 -24.22
C LYS A 202 8.28 -4.82 -23.97
N ARG A 203 9.32 -5.04 -23.14
CA ARG A 203 9.82 -6.38 -22.80
C ARG A 203 8.73 -7.25 -22.15
N LEU A 204 7.87 -6.64 -21.32
CA LEU A 204 6.72 -7.34 -20.73
C LEU A 204 5.72 -7.79 -21.78
N GLY A 205 5.48 -6.98 -22.82
CA GLY A 205 4.68 -7.34 -23.98
C GLY A 205 5.29 -8.50 -24.79
N ASP A 206 6.60 -8.46 -25.00
CA ASP A 206 7.34 -9.53 -25.68
C ASP A 206 7.22 -10.86 -24.89
N LEU A 207 7.38 -10.85 -23.57
CA LEU A 207 7.18 -12.02 -22.70
C LEU A 207 5.76 -12.59 -22.81
N LYS A 208 4.74 -11.71 -22.81
CA LYS A 208 3.35 -12.13 -23.01
C LYS A 208 3.16 -12.84 -24.33
N CYS A 209 3.73 -12.32 -25.42
CA CYS A 209 3.66 -12.94 -26.74
C CYS A 209 4.42 -14.29 -26.78
N MET A 210 5.60 -14.38 -26.19
CA MET A 210 6.39 -15.62 -26.13
C MET A 210 5.69 -16.73 -25.36
N ALA A 211 4.93 -16.37 -24.32
CA ALA A 211 4.15 -17.32 -23.53
C ALA A 211 2.78 -17.65 -24.15
N ASP A 212 2.44 -17.14 -25.33
CA ASP A 212 1.11 -17.23 -25.96
C ASP A 212 -0.02 -16.89 -24.95
N SER A 213 0.21 -15.89 -24.13
CA SER A 213 -0.64 -15.55 -22.99
C SER A 213 -1.63 -14.43 -23.33
N ASN A 214 -2.90 -14.66 -22.99
CA ASN A 214 -3.95 -13.65 -23.10
C ASN A 214 -4.13 -12.81 -21.82
N VAL A 215 -3.10 -12.75 -20.97
CA VAL A 215 -3.15 -11.98 -19.74
C VAL A 215 -3.45 -10.50 -20.02
N ARG A 216 -4.36 -9.95 -19.23
CA ARG A 216 -4.64 -8.52 -19.20
C ARG A 216 -3.71 -7.88 -18.19
N ILE A 217 -2.87 -6.96 -18.65
CA ILE A 217 -1.92 -6.25 -17.79
C ILE A 217 -2.43 -4.83 -17.52
N ILE A 218 -2.52 -4.47 -16.25
CA ILE A 218 -3.06 -3.18 -15.78
C ILE A 218 -2.01 -2.50 -14.92
N PHE A 219 -1.54 -1.35 -15.36
CA PHE A 219 -0.74 -0.45 -14.52
C PHE A 219 -1.65 0.50 -13.74
N SER A 220 -1.56 0.46 -12.43
CA SER A 220 -2.41 1.24 -11.53
C SER A 220 -1.54 2.25 -10.78
N LEU A 221 -1.61 3.52 -11.20
CA LEU A 221 -0.79 4.61 -10.68
C LEU A 221 -1.50 5.35 -9.55
N THR A 222 -0.82 5.51 -8.42
CA THR A 222 -1.28 6.31 -7.29
C THR A 222 -0.29 7.45 -7.04
N PRO A 223 -0.72 8.70 -6.97
CA PRO A 223 0.18 9.78 -6.55
C PRO A 223 0.63 9.56 -5.11
N LEU A 224 1.94 9.68 -4.87
CA LEU A 224 2.52 9.51 -3.54
C LEU A 224 2.01 10.57 -2.57
N TYR A 225 1.58 10.16 -1.40
CA TYR A 225 1.46 11.01 -0.21
C TYR A 225 2.50 10.58 0.83
N TYR A 226 2.81 11.45 1.76
CA TYR A 226 3.87 11.26 2.74
C TYR A 226 3.27 11.07 4.13
N PRO A 227 3.13 9.80 4.60
CA PRO A 227 2.49 9.53 5.88
C PRO A 227 3.37 9.92 7.07
N PRO A 228 2.76 10.26 8.23
CA PRO A 228 3.45 10.35 9.51
C PRO A 228 4.26 9.10 9.82
N HIS A 229 5.23 9.21 10.71
CA HIS A 229 6.08 8.12 11.19
C HIS A 229 6.81 7.33 10.10
N THR A 230 6.96 7.91 8.90
CA THR A 230 7.74 7.33 7.81
C THR A 230 8.95 8.20 7.47
N PRO A 231 9.97 7.68 6.78
CA PRO A 231 11.06 8.50 6.27
C PRO A 231 10.58 9.68 5.43
N LEU A 232 9.53 9.50 4.62
CA LEU A 232 9.05 10.56 3.73
C LEU A 232 8.22 11.64 4.41
N GLN A 233 7.95 11.58 5.71
CA GLN A 233 7.26 12.65 6.46
C GLN A 233 7.98 14.01 6.41
N PHE A 234 9.27 14.02 6.06
CA PHE A 234 10.08 15.25 5.95
C PHE A 234 10.00 15.89 4.55
N HIS A 235 9.44 15.17 3.57
CA HIS A 235 9.46 15.61 2.17
C HIS A 235 8.46 16.73 1.89
N GLU A 236 8.80 17.60 0.94
CA GLU A 236 7.90 18.66 0.49
C GLU A 236 6.80 18.12 -0.41
N CYS A 237 5.56 18.54 -0.16
CA CYS A 237 4.42 18.09 -0.94
C CYS A 237 3.82 19.16 -1.87
N LEU A 238 4.09 20.46 -1.64
CA LEU A 238 3.41 21.55 -2.32
C LEU A 238 3.58 21.57 -3.84
N THR A 239 4.79 21.40 -4.32
CA THR A 239 5.13 21.51 -5.75
C THR A 239 4.87 20.21 -6.53
N ALA A 240 4.82 19.10 -5.83
CA ALA A 240 4.75 17.78 -6.44
C ALA A 240 3.40 17.45 -7.11
N LEU A 241 2.30 18.10 -6.70
CA LEU A 241 0.96 17.75 -7.21
C LEU A 241 0.76 18.08 -8.68
N GLU A 242 1.23 19.24 -9.15
CA GLU A 242 1.08 19.63 -10.56
C GLU A 242 1.99 18.80 -11.47
N ASP A 243 3.20 18.47 -11.01
CA ASP A 243 4.11 17.63 -11.76
C ASP A 243 3.63 16.19 -11.82
N LYS A 244 3.01 15.68 -10.75
CA LYS A 244 2.37 14.35 -10.73
C LYS A 244 1.34 14.18 -11.84
N LYS A 245 0.57 15.22 -12.20
CA LYS A 245 -0.36 15.16 -13.34
C LYS A 245 0.33 14.97 -14.68
N LYS A 246 1.48 15.63 -14.89
CA LYS A 246 2.27 15.47 -16.12
C LYS A 246 2.87 14.07 -16.20
N ILE A 247 3.40 13.59 -15.08
CA ILE A 247 3.96 12.25 -14.95
C ILE A 247 2.91 11.19 -15.26
N GLY A 248 1.71 11.30 -14.65
CA GLY A 248 0.62 10.37 -14.89
C GLY A 248 0.24 10.25 -16.37
N ARG A 249 0.17 11.39 -17.09
CA ARG A 249 -0.10 11.40 -18.55
C ARG A 249 1.00 10.71 -19.36
N GLU A 250 2.25 10.87 -18.96
CA GLU A 250 3.37 10.24 -19.67
C GLU A 250 3.40 8.73 -19.44
N VAL A 251 3.16 8.27 -18.20
CA VAL A 251 3.01 6.85 -17.90
C VAL A 251 1.83 6.24 -18.66
N GLU A 252 0.68 6.94 -18.69
CA GLU A 252 -0.48 6.52 -19.46
C GLU A 252 -0.16 6.40 -20.96
N ARG A 253 0.54 7.37 -21.52
CA ARG A 253 0.96 7.39 -22.94
C ARG A 253 1.82 6.16 -23.25
N ILE A 254 2.80 5.85 -22.40
CA ILE A 254 3.67 4.67 -22.58
C ILE A 254 2.86 3.38 -22.50
N CYS A 255 1.99 3.23 -21.52
CA CYS A 255 1.15 2.05 -21.39
C CYS A 255 0.27 1.84 -22.63
N LYS A 256 -0.42 2.87 -23.07
CA LYS A 256 -1.29 2.82 -24.27
C LYS A 256 -0.52 2.52 -25.55
N PHE A 257 0.71 3.05 -25.70
CA PHE A 257 1.55 2.77 -26.87
C PHE A 257 1.91 1.27 -26.99
N HIS A 258 1.99 0.56 -25.90
CA HIS A 258 2.30 -0.86 -25.83
C HIS A 258 1.06 -1.76 -25.56
N ASP A 259 -0.14 -1.26 -25.79
CA ASP A 259 -1.40 -1.98 -25.60
C ASP A 259 -1.58 -2.54 -24.17
N MET A 260 -1.15 -1.75 -23.18
CA MET A 260 -1.36 -2.04 -21.75
C MET A 260 -2.42 -1.12 -21.18
N GLU A 261 -3.22 -1.64 -20.23
CA GLU A 261 -4.17 -0.80 -19.52
C GLU A 261 -3.48 0.11 -18.49
N PHE A 262 -4.02 1.32 -18.37
CA PHE A 262 -3.62 2.28 -17.36
C PHE A 262 -4.84 2.71 -16.54
N ARG A 263 -4.64 2.88 -15.22
CA ARG A 263 -5.66 3.40 -14.29
C ARG A 263 -5.02 4.34 -13.28
N GLU A 264 -5.62 5.48 -13.07
CA GLU A 264 -5.37 6.27 -11.86
C GLU A 264 -6.14 5.66 -10.69
N SER A 265 -5.46 5.38 -9.57
CA SER A 265 -6.09 4.77 -8.38
C SER A 265 -6.64 5.79 -7.40
N ALA A 266 -6.16 7.03 -7.45
CA ALA A 266 -6.63 8.14 -6.64
C ALA A 266 -6.51 9.45 -7.41
N SER A 267 -7.44 10.37 -7.20
CA SER A 267 -7.37 11.72 -7.77
C SER A 267 -6.34 12.58 -7.03
N TYR A 268 -5.86 13.63 -7.69
CA TYR A 268 -4.94 14.59 -7.05
C TYR A 268 -5.62 15.36 -5.92
N GLU A 269 -6.92 15.62 -6.06
CA GLU A 269 -7.76 16.25 -5.05
C GLU A 269 -7.83 15.39 -3.79
N GLU A 270 -7.98 14.10 -3.97
CA GLU A 270 -7.98 13.11 -2.88
C GLU A 270 -6.62 13.06 -2.18
N ILE A 271 -5.53 13.00 -2.92
CA ILE A 271 -4.17 12.99 -2.35
C ILE A 271 -3.85 14.30 -1.63
N TRP A 272 -4.27 15.45 -2.18
CA TRP A 272 -4.09 16.74 -1.51
C TRP A 272 -4.77 16.77 -0.15
N LEU A 273 -6.04 16.37 -0.09
CA LEU A 273 -6.78 16.35 1.18
C LEU A 273 -6.20 15.31 2.15
N THR A 274 -5.88 14.12 1.66
CA THR A 274 -5.24 13.07 2.47
C THR A 274 -3.91 13.55 3.06
N GLN A 275 -3.06 14.19 2.24
CA GLN A 275 -1.78 14.71 2.68
C GLN A 275 -1.95 15.83 3.73
N LEU A 276 -2.90 16.72 3.50
CA LEU A 276 -3.19 17.80 4.43
C LEU A 276 -3.65 17.28 5.80
N LEU A 277 -4.55 16.29 5.79
CA LEU A 277 -5.06 15.67 7.01
C LEU A 277 -3.98 14.83 7.72
N ALA A 278 -3.15 14.13 6.95
CA ALA A 278 -2.06 13.32 7.50
C ALA A 278 -0.99 14.18 8.22
N MET A 279 -0.69 15.37 7.69
CA MET A 279 0.29 16.29 8.27
C MET A 279 -0.35 17.31 9.22
N GLY A 280 -1.67 17.28 9.33
CA GLY A 280 -2.45 18.29 10.06
C GLY A 280 -2.44 18.10 11.57
N ASP A 281 -2.94 19.13 12.24
CA ASP A 281 -3.17 19.14 13.66
C ASP A 281 -4.60 19.64 13.97
N ARG A 282 -4.93 19.77 15.26
CA ARG A 282 -6.26 20.20 15.72
C ARG A 282 -6.75 21.54 15.16
N ARG A 283 -5.87 22.39 14.60
CA ARG A 283 -6.27 23.66 13.95
C ARG A 283 -7.07 23.42 12.67
N LEU A 284 -7.03 22.22 12.08
CA LEU A 284 -7.85 21.83 10.93
C LEU A 284 -9.30 21.47 11.31
N THR A 285 -9.58 21.25 12.60
CA THR A 285 -10.92 20.81 13.06
C THR A 285 -12.05 21.75 12.61
N PRO A 286 -11.95 23.09 12.69
CA PRO A 286 -13.01 23.98 12.21
C PRO A 286 -13.30 23.81 10.71
N ALA A 287 -12.25 23.62 9.88
CA ALA A 287 -12.42 23.38 8.44
C ALA A 287 -13.10 22.04 8.15
N LEU A 288 -12.75 20.97 8.90
CA LEU A 288 -13.41 19.67 8.82
C LEU A 288 -14.90 19.74 9.17
N ILE A 289 -15.23 20.38 10.29
CA ILE A 289 -16.62 20.56 10.74
C ILE A 289 -17.41 21.33 9.67
N ARG A 290 -16.84 22.40 9.15
CA ARG A 290 -17.46 23.25 8.16
C ARG A 290 -17.66 22.51 6.81
N SER A 291 -16.68 21.74 6.37
CA SER A 291 -16.77 20.91 5.18
C SER A 291 -17.90 19.87 5.31
N SER A 292 -18.03 19.25 6.47
CA SER A 292 -19.10 18.28 6.72
C SER A 292 -20.47 18.93 6.80
N LEU A 293 -20.63 20.01 7.59
CA LEU A 293 -21.94 20.59 7.87
C LEU A 293 -22.43 21.56 6.79
N THR A 294 -21.52 22.34 6.19
CA THR A 294 -21.88 23.38 5.21
C THR A 294 -21.81 22.86 3.78
N ASP A 295 -20.73 22.14 3.44
CA ASP A 295 -20.55 21.59 2.09
C ASP A 295 -21.26 20.25 1.93
N GLY A 296 -21.73 19.63 3.01
CA GLY A 296 -22.33 18.30 3.02
C GLY A 296 -21.34 17.20 2.61
N PHE A 297 -20.03 17.46 2.71
CA PHE A 297 -19.02 16.53 2.26
C PHE A 297 -18.64 15.54 3.36
N VAL A 298 -18.96 14.29 3.11
CA VAL A 298 -18.46 13.14 3.89
C VAL A 298 -17.60 12.30 2.95
N TYR A 299 -16.30 12.23 3.25
CA TYR A 299 -15.35 11.52 2.41
C TYR A 299 -15.54 10.01 2.47
N TYR A 300 -15.73 9.37 1.31
CA TYR A 300 -15.58 7.92 1.18
C TYR A 300 -15.24 7.41 -0.23
N ASN A 301 -15.39 8.18 -1.30
CA ASN A 301 -15.07 7.72 -2.66
C ASN A 301 -14.25 8.72 -3.48
N THR A 302 -14.70 9.95 -3.60
CA THR A 302 -14.03 10.97 -4.42
C THR A 302 -14.06 12.32 -3.73
N VAL A 303 -13.04 13.14 -3.95
CA VAL A 303 -12.97 14.51 -3.45
C VAL A 303 -13.29 15.47 -4.61
N PRO A 304 -14.46 16.13 -4.60
CA PRO A 304 -14.80 17.11 -5.62
C PRO A 304 -13.86 18.32 -5.60
N LYS A 305 -13.52 18.86 -6.76
CA LYS A 305 -12.67 20.07 -6.87
C LYS A 305 -13.21 21.28 -6.09
N GLN A 306 -14.53 21.35 -5.90
CA GLN A 306 -15.14 22.40 -5.11
C GLN A 306 -14.71 22.34 -3.64
N ILE A 307 -14.54 21.15 -3.08
CA ILE A 307 -14.08 20.97 -1.70
C ILE A 307 -12.69 21.57 -1.50
N LEU A 308 -11.76 21.37 -2.44
CA LEU A 308 -10.44 22.00 -2.36
C LEU A 308 -10.53 23.54 -2.34
N ARG A 309 -11.41 24.11 -3.20
CA ARG A 309 -11.61 25.57 -3.22
C ARG A 309 -12.16 26.06 -1.90
N ASN A 310 -13.15 25.36 -1.34
CA ASN A 310 -13.77 25.71 -0.06
C ASN A 310 -12.73 25.61 1.07
N TRP A 311 -11.92 24.55 1.11
CA TRP A 311 -10.86 24.40 2.10
C TRP A 311 -9.83 25.52 2.05
N ARG A 312 -9.42 25.98 0.87
CA ARG A 312 -8.52 27.13 0.71
C ARG A 312 -9.15 28.41 1.25
N THR A 313 -10.46 28.61 1.06
CA THR A 313 -11.19 29.72 1.67
C THR A 313 -11.21 29.61 3.19
N TYR A 314 -11.51 28.42 3.72
CA TYR A 314 -11.50 28.19 5.18
C TYR A 314 -10.14 28.44 5.80
N PHE A 315 -9.06 28.06 5.12
CA PHE A 315 -7.70 28.33 5.57
C PHE A 315 -7.41 29.83 5.68
N MET A 316 -7.77 30.60 4.66
CA MET A 316 -7.61 32.06 4.70
C MET A 316 -8.36 32.67 5.89
N GLU A 317 -9.60 32.26 6.11
CA GLU A 317 -10.44 32.74 7.22
C GLU A 317 -9.90 32.34 8.60
N LEU A 318 -9.25 31.19 8.70
CA LEU A 318 -8.63 30.69 9.94
C LEU A 318 -7.20 31.20 10.14
N GLY A 319 -6.67 32.00 9.22
CA GLY A 319 -5.26 32.45 9.26
C GLY A 319 -4.26 31.31 9.09
N LEU A 320 -4.67 30.21 8.42
CA LEU A 320 -3.82 29.06 8.13
C LEU A 320 -3.26 29.13 6.72
N SER A 321 -2.16 28.43 6.49
CA SER A 321 -1.56 28.27 5.16
C SER A 321 -1.30 26.79 4.86
N GLU A 322 -1.60 26.35 3.63
CA GLU A 322 -1.24 25.03 3.15
C GLU A 322 0.27 24.76 3.35
N GLY A 323 1.11 25.79 3.10
CA GLY A 323 2.55 25.71 3.27
C GLY A 323 3.01 25.32 4.67
N ASN A 324 2.24 25.63 5.70
CA ASN A 324 2.59 25.23 7.08
C ASN A 324 2.59 23.70 7.24
N TYR A 325 1.71 23.03 6.53
CA TYR A 325 1.54 21.59 6.60
C TYR A 325 2.33 20.84 5.52
N LEU A 326 2.39 21.38 4.30
CA LEU A 326 2.88 20.68 3.11
C LEU A 326 4.34 21.00 2.72
N ARG A 327 4.99 21.99 3.36
CA ARG A 327 6.41 22.32 3.11
C ARG A 327 7.35 21.19 3.51
N ALA A 328 8.55 21.20 2.98
CA ALA A 328 9.65 20.37 3.48
C ALA A 328 9.86 20.60 4.99
N LYS A 329 10.17 19.54 5.71
CA LYS A 329 10.45 19.56 7.15
C LYS A 329 11.91 19.21 7.41
N GLY A 330 12.53 19.89 8.36
CA GLY A 330 13.85 19.55 8.86
C GLY A 330 13.78 18.51 9.99
N LYS A 331 14.94 17.98 10.36
CA LYS A 331 15.07 17.00 11.45
C LYS A 331 14.56 17.51 12.80
N ASP A 332 14.65 18.82 13.01
CA ASP A 332 14.31 19.50 14.27
C ASP A 332 12.90 20.13 14.26
N ASP A 333 12.17 20.05 13.13
CA ASP A 333 10.77 20.46 13.05
C ASP A 333 9.91 19.59 13.99
N ILE A 334 8.98 20.23 14.70
CA ILE A 334 8.05 19.53 15.59
C ILE A 334 6.84 19.06 14.80
N PHE A 335 6.54 17.76 14.87
CA PHE A 335 5.36 17.18 14.28
C PHE A 335 4.23 16.98 15.29
N PRO A 336 2.96 17.02 14.87
CA PRO A 336 1.81 16.79 15.77
C PRO A 336 1.84 15.43 16.48
N TRP A 337 2.60 14.47 15.96
CA TRP A 337 2.72 13.10 16.49
C TRP A 337 4.03 12.81 17.21
N ASP A 338 4.90 13.80 17.43
CA ASP A 338 6.18 13.62 18.16
C ASP A 338 5.97 13.16 19.62
N ASP A 339 4.76 13.36 20.14
CA ASP A 339 4.35 12.89 21.47
C ASP A 339 3.96 11.39 21.51
N ILE A 340 4.06 10.68 20.38
CA ILE A 340 3.74 9.26 20.26
C ILE A 340 5.03 8.47 19.98
N ASP A 341 5.41 7.59 20.89
CA ASP A 341 6.57 6.71 20.74
C ASP A 341 6.13 5.35 20.19
N LEU A 342 6.47 5.09 18.93
CA LEU A 342 6.25 3.80 18.24
C LEU A 342 7.46 2.85 18.36
N GLY A 343 8.49 3.21 19.13
CA GLY A 343 9.75 2.46 19.22
C GLY A 343 10.71 2.70 18.06
N ILE A 344 10.43 3.68 17.18
CA ILE A 344 11.29 4.10 16.07
C ILE A 344 11.64 5.58 16.27
N SER A 345 12.93 5.89 16.38
CA SER A 345 13.34 7.27 16.65
C SER A 345 13.20 8.14 15.40
N LYS A 346 12.83 9.41 15.61
CA LYS A 346 12.79 10.44 14.56
C LYS A 346 14.14 10.61 13.87
N LYS A 347 15.26 10.47 14.63
CA LYS A 347 16.60 10.47 14.06
C LYS A 347 16.81 9.37 13.03
N PHE A 348 16.36 8.17 13.32
CA PHE A 348 16.46 7.04 12.39
C PHE A 348 15.61 7.27 11.13
N LEU A 349 14.38 7.80 11.28
CA LEU A 349 13.54 8.17 10.13
C LEU A 349 14.19 9.26 9.27
N TRP A 350 14.89 10.22 9.88
CA TRP A 350 15.64 11.25 9.15
C TRP A 350 16.83 10.68 8.38
N GLU A 351 17.57 9.73 8.95
CA GLU A 351 18.67 9.04 8.27
C GLU A 351 18.16 8.24 7.07
N GLU A 352 17.02 7.56 7.22
CA GLU A 352 16.39 6.82 6.13
C GLU A 352 15.77 7.75 5.07
N TYR A 353 15.27 8.92 5.46
CA TYR A 353 14.89 9.97 4.51
C TYR A 353 16.09 10.43 3.68
N GLY A 354 17.23 10.66 4.30
CA GLY A 354 18.47 10.98 3.59
C GLY A 354 18.84 9.92 2.54
N ARG A 355 18.68 8.63 2.86
CA ARG A 355 18.88 7.55 1.87
C ARG A 355 17.88 7.62 0.73
N SER A 356 16.61 7.85 1.04
CA SER A 356 15.54 7.96 0.05
C SER A 356 15.83 9.04 -0.98
N ILE A 357 16.19 10.26 -0.56
CA ILE A 357 16.49 11.38 -1.47
C ILE A 357 17.81 11.22 -2.24
N HIS A 358 18.71 10.38 -1.77
CA HIS A 358 19.94 10.02 -2.47
C HIS A 358 19.84 8.72 -3.27
N PHE A 359 18.63 8.17 -3.43
CA PHE A 359 18.34 6.96 -4.20
C PHE A 359 19.18 5.75 -3.76
N THR A 360 19.41 5.64 -2.44
CA THR A 360 20.11 4.52 -1.81
C THR A 360 19.17 3.81 -0.86
N GLU A 361 19.33 2.49 -0.73
CA GLU A 361 18.56 1.69 0.20
C GLU A 361 19.46 0.72 0.96
N ARG A 362 18.96 0.18 2.07
CA ARG A 362 19.62 -0.91 2.80
C ARG A 362 18.91 -2.23 2.47
N GLU A 363 19.62 -3.32 2.60
CA GLU A 363 19.05 -4.67 2.52
C GLU A 363 18.34 -5.03 3.82
N TYR A 364 17.16 -4.47 4.03
CA TYR A 364 16.36 -4.81 5.21
C TYR A 364 15.31 -5.89 4.95
N CYS A 365 14.94 -6.05 3.69
CA CYS A 365 13.77 -6.83 3.37
C CYS A 365 13.93 -8.28 3.76
N LEU A 366 13.00 -8.72 4.63
CA LEU A 366 12.76 -10.09 5.04
C LEU A 366 13.77 -10.67 6.04
N GLY A 367 14.83 -9.95 6.42
CA GLY A 367 15.78 -10.43 7.43
C GLY A 367 16.41 -11.80 7.13
N ARG A 368 16.49 -12.15 5.84
CA ARG A 368 16.97 -13.45 5.34
C ARG A 368 18.35 -13.33 4.77
#